data_c9b66688316782e4a4d4bd63b270f989
#
_entry.id   c9b66688316782e4a4d4bd63b270f989
#
_cell.length_a   1.000
_cell.length_b   1.000
_cell.length_c   1.000
_cell.angle_alpha   90.00
_cell.angle_beta   90.00
_cell.angle_gamma   90.00
#
_symmetry.space_group_name_H-M   'P 1'
#
loop_
_entity.id
_entity.type
_entity.pdbx_description
1 polymer ?
#
loop_
_entity_poly.entity_id
_entity_poly.type
_entity_poly.pdbx_seq_one_letter_code
_entity_poly.pdbx_strand_id
1 'polypeptide(L)'
;MISRSVHLISPSGYCHNQPAAWRGVERLRAAGHQVDNLETIGRRFQRFAGTDAERLAEFNRLAQLETLPDIVLAVRGGYGASRLLAQIDYVGLQRRLLNQPLALCGHSDFTALQLALLAQTGLVSFSAPMLAGNFGAEVLSDFTLTHFWQALTSPTVNVGWRSETPDAGEWQGTLWGGNLAMICSLIGTPWLPQFDDGILVIEDVNEHPFRIERMLIQLQQSGILARQRAIITGSFTSSALRDRKSTRLNS
;
A
#
# COMPACT_ATOMS: atom_id res chain seq x y z
N MET A 1 16.28 -6.32 -19.25
CA MET A 1 15.10 -5.68 -18.61
C MET A 1 15.03 -4.25 -19.13
N ILE A 2 13.85 -3.70 -19.43
CA ILE A 2 13.70 -2.31 -19.88
C ILE A 2 14.00 -1.39 -18.68
N SER A 3 14.86 -0.37 -18.90
CA SER A 3 15.14 0.66 -17.89
C SER A 3 13.86 1.43 -17.54
N ARG A 4 13.66 1.71 -16.26
CA ARG A 4 12.51 2.46 -15.74
C ARG A 4 12.96 3.59 -14.84
N SER A 5 12.21 4.68 -14.84
CA SER A 5 12.36 5.75 -13.86
C SER A 5 11.50 5.47 -12.63
N VAL A 6 12.13 5.47 -11.45
CA VAL A 6 11.51 5.18 -10.15
C VAL A 6 11.62 6.41 -9.27
N HIS A 7 10.50 7.04 -8.98
CA HIS A 7 10.41 8.19 -8.09
C HIS A 7 9.99 7.74 -6.67
N LEU A 8 10.82 7.99 -5.69
CA LEU A 8 10.53 7.60 -4.31
C LEU A 8 9.59 8.59 -3.65
N ILE A 9 8.68 8.08 -2.80
CA ILE A 9 7.82 8.89 -1.94
C ILE A 9 7.73 8.31 -0.54
N SER A 10 7.53 9.17 0.46
CA SER A 10 7.38 8.76 1.86
C SER A 10 6.18 9.45 2.52
N PRO A 11 4.94 9.06 2.18
CA PRO A 11 3.75 9.72 2.72
C PRO A 11 3.42 9.33 4.17
N SER A 12 4.06 8.31 4.69
CA SER A 12 3.74 7.64 5.97
C SER A 12 4.83 7.84 7.03
N GLY A 13 5.30 6.77 7.66
CA GLY A 13 6.33 6.77 8.69
C GLY A 13 7.74 7.02 8.16
N TYR A 14 8.62 7.61 8.99
CA TYR A 14 10.03 7.76 8.62
C TYR A 14 10.70 6.39 8.43
N CYS A 15 11.68 6.32 7.55
CA CYS A 15 12.45 5.12 7.31
C CYS A 15 13.46 4.88 8.43
N HIS A 16 13.13 4.03 9.40
CA HIS A 16 14.02 3.69 10.51
C HIS A 16 15.16 2.75 10.10
N ASN A 17 14.97 1.95 9.06
CA ASN A 17 16.00 1.08 8.48
C ASN A 17 16.51 1.69 7.15
N GLN A 18 17.23 2.81 7.26
CA GLN A 18 17.80 3.48 6.08
C GLN A 18 18.80 2.60 5.32
N PRO A 19 19.66 1.79 5.98
CA PRO A 19 20.54 0.87 5.24
C PRO A 19 19.77 -0.07 4.32
N ALA A 20 18.61 -0.57 4.73
CA ALA A 20 17.76 -1.38 3.87
C ALA A 20 17.21 -0.56 2.69
N ALA A 21 16.75 0.67 2.91
CA ALA A 21 16.28 1.52 1.83
C ALA A 21 17.38 1.80 0.79
N TRP A 22 18.59 2.11 1.23
CA TRP A 22 19.73 2.32 0.34
C TRP A 22 20.12 1.06 -0.43
N ARG A 23 20.10 -0.11 0.23
CA ARG A 23 20.29 -1.40 -0.46
C ARG A 23 19.23 -1.64 -1.55
N GLY A 24 17.98 -1.23 -1.29
CA GLY A 24 16.90 -1.24 -2.30
C GLY A 24 17.20 -0.35 -3.50
N VAL A 25 17.68 0.88 -3.25
CA VAL A 25 18.11 1.81 -4.32
C VAL A 25 19.24 1.21 -5.16
N GLU A 26 20.26 0.66 -4.50
CA GLU A 26 21.41 0.05 -5.20
C GLU A 26 20.97 -1.13 -6.08
N ARG A 27 20.07 -1.97 -5.60
CA ARG A 27 19.52 -3.10 -6.37
C ARG A 27 18.72 -2.66 -7.58
N LEU A 28 17.87 -1.64 -7.43
CA LEU A 28 17.13 -1.07 -8.54
C LEU A 28 18.05 -0.47 -9.58
N ARG A 29 19.09 0.26 -9.15
CA ARG A 29 20.11 0.81 -10.05
C ARG A 29 20.95 -0.27 -10.74
N ALA A 30 21.34 -1.30 -10.01
CA ALA A 30 22.06 -2.45 -10.58
C ALA A 30 21.22 -3.22 -11.60
N ALA A 31 19.89 -3.20 -11.47
CA ALA A 31 18.96 -3.74 -12.46
C ALA A 31 18.73 -2.81 -13.66
N GLY A 32 19.40 -1.64 -13.71
CA GLY A 32 19.35 -0.68 -14.82
C GLY A 32 18.27 0.39 -14.70
N HIS A 33 17.62 0.52 -13.52
CA HIS A 33 16.60 1.55 -13.30
C HIS A 33 17.23 2.87 -12.80
N GLN A 34 16.58 3.97 -13.09
CA GLN A 34 16.93 5.29 -12.53
C GLN A 34 16.08 5.52 -11.28
N VAL A 35 16.70 5.91 -10.17
CA VAL A 35 16.00 6.17 -8.90
C VAL A 35 16.29 7.58 -8.45
N ASP A 36 15.24 8.37 -8.24
CA ASP A 36 15.30 9.76 -7.81
C ASP A 36 14.50 10.03 -6.52
N ASN A 37 14.48 11.30 -6.06
CA ASN A 37 13.87 11.74 -4.80
C ASN A 37 14.45 11.02 -3.58
N LEU A 38 15.75 10.80 -3.55
CA LEU A 38 16.45 10.00 -2.54
C LEU A 38 16.43 10.64 -1.15
N GLU A 39 16.32 11.96 -1.06
CA GLU A 39 16.25 12.72 0.18
C GLU A 39 15.06 12.30 1.07
N THR A 40 14.00 11.78 0.47
CA THR A 40 12.84 11.28 1.22
C THR A 40 13.17 10.11 2.15
N ILE A 41 14.25 9.35 1.87
CA ILE A 41 14.71 8.23 2.72
C ILE A 41 15.16 8.71 4.10
N GLY A 42 15.87 9.85 4.15
CA GLY A 42 16.42 10.41 5.39
C GLY A 42 15.48 11.36 6.12
N ARG A 43 14.41 11.80 5.47
CA ARG A 43 13.50 12.81 6.02
C ARG A 43 12.74 12.27 7.24
N ARG A 44 12.69 13.10 8.30
CA ARG A 44 12.04 12.70 9.56
C ARG A 44 11.48 13.90 10.31
N PHE A 45 10.27 13.74 10.80
CA PHE A 45 9.65 14.57 11.83
C PHE A 45 8.88 13.67 12.79
N GLN A 46 9.36 13.56 14.03
CA GLN A 46 8.83 12.61 15.01
C GLN A 46 8.82 11.17 14.46
N ARG A 47 7.64 10.55 14.31
CA ARG A 47 7.44 9.20 13.73
C ARG A 47 7.21 9.20 12.22
N PHE A 48 7.05 10.38 11.61
CA PHE A 48 6.69 10.56 10.21
C PHE A 48 7.92 10.82 9.33
N ALA A 49 7.77 10.57 8.05
CA ALA A 49 8.79 10.90 7.05
C ALA A 49 8.75 12.39 6.65
N GLY A 50 8.73 13.27 7.62
CA GLY A 50 8.59 14.71 7.48
C GLY A 50 7.28 15.22 8.11
N THR A 51 7.11 16.55 8.13
CA THR A 51 5.86 17.20 8.51
C THR A 51 4.73 16.81 7.57
N ASP A 52 3.48 17.04 7.98
CA ASP A 52 2.33 16.79 7.10
C ASP A 52 2.44 17.61 5.80
N ALA A 53 2.91 18.86 5.90
CA ALA A 53 3.11 19.76 4.76
C ALA A 53 4.16 19.23 3.76
N GLU A 54 5.31 18.73 4.24
CA GLU A 54 6.36 18.16 3.38
C GLU A 54 5.89 16.90 2.67
N ARG A 55 5.22 15.99 3.38
CA ARG A 55 4.70 14.74 2.81
C ARG A 55 3.59 15.00 1.80
N LEU A 56 2.71 15.96 2.11
CA LEU A 56 1.64 16.39 1.21
C LEU A 56 2.21 17.07 -0.04
N ALA A 57 3.17 17.98 0.12
CA ALA A 57 3.81 18.68 -1.00
C ALA A 57 4.51 17.69 -1.94
N GLU A 58 5.21 16.68 -1.40
CA GLU A 58 5.83 15.60 -2.18
C GLU A 58 4.79 14.87 -3.01
N PHE A 59 3.64 14.50 -2.42
CA PHE A 59 2.61 13.76 -3.10
C PHE A 59 1.88 14.62 -4.16
N ASN A 60 1.48 15.84 -3.81
CA ASN A 60 0.79 16.76 -4.72
C ASN A 60 1.70 17.22 -5.88
N ARG A 61 3.04 17.22 -5.68
CA ARG A 61 3.99 17.52 -6.75
C ARG A 61 3.88 16.61 -7.96
N LEU A 62 3.41 15.38 -7.78
CA LEU A 62 3.16 14.46 -8.90
C LEU A 62 2.22 15.06 -9.95
N ALA A 63 1.29 15.92 -9.55
CA ALA A 63 0.39 16.64 -10.46
C ALA A 63 1.10 17.72 -11.30
N GLN A 64 2.32 18.10 -10.95
CA GLN A 64 3.08 19.21 -11.53
C GLN A 64 4.34 18.75 -12.29
N LEU A 65 4.65 17.46 -12.28
CA LEU A 65 5.82 16.92 -12.97
C LEU A 65 5.67 17.08 -14.48
N GLU A 66 6.65 17.69 -15.14
CA GLU A 66 6.70 17.79 -16.60
C GLU A 66 6.81 16.40 -17.24
N THR A 67 7.72 15.58 -16.74
CA THR A 67 7.91 14.20 -17.13
C THR A 67 7.49 13.29 -15.98
N LEU A 68 6.57 12.36 -16.24
CA LEU A 68 6.14 11.38 -15.26
C LEU A 68 7.16 10.24 -15.15
N PRO A 69 7.43 9.77 -13.92
CA PRO A 69 8.17 8.52 -13.75
C PRO A 69 7.32 7.32 -14.19
N ASP A 70 7.99 6.23 -14.53
CA ASP A 70 7.30 4.95 -14.80
C ASP A 70 6.67 4.39 -13.51
N ILE A 71 7.37 4.57 -12.39
CA ILE A 71 6.99 4.02 -11.08
C ILE A 71 7.13 5.10 -10.01
N VAL A 72 6.08 5.32 -9.24
CA VAL A 72 6.14 6.03 -7.96
C VAL A 72 6.12 4.98 -6.86
N LEU A 73 7.22 4.88 -6.10
CA LEU A 73 7.46 3.81 -5.13
C LEU A 73 7.49 4.34 -3.71
N ALA A 74 6.61 3.84 -2.85
CA ALA A 74 6.66 4.15 -1.43
C ALA A 74 7.93 3.56 -0.78
N VAL A 75 8.63 4.38 0.01
CA VAL A 75 9.82 3.93 0.76
C VAL A 75 9.41 2.91 1.83
N ARG A 76 8.33 3.19 2.55
CA ARG A 76 7.71 2.28 3.52
C ARG A 76 6.30 2.73 3.91
N GLY A 77 5.58 1.86 4.62
CA GLY A 77 4.32 2.19 5.30
C GLY A 77 4.52 2.81 6.69
N GLY A 78 3.81 2.30 7.66
CA GLY A 78 3.81 2.76 9.05
C GLY A 78 2.52 3.48 9.40
N TYR A 79 2.57 4.77 9.69
CA TYR A 79 1.40 5.59 10.00
C TYR A 79 1.57 7.01 9.47
N GLY A 80 0.49 7.59 8.97
CA GLY A 80 0.45 9.02 8.65
C GLY A 80 -0.21 9.39 7.33
N ALA A 81 -0.45 8.44 6.44
CA ALA A 81 -1.13 8.69 5.15
C ALA A 81 -2.53 9.27 5.34
N SER A 82 -3.31 8.75 6.28
CA SER A 82 -4.67 9.23 6.58
C SER A 82 -4.75 10.71 6.94
N ARG A 83 -3.67 11.29 7.50
CA ARG A 83 -3.60 12.72 7.87
C ARG A 83 -3.57 13.64 6.66
N LEU A 84 -3.20 13.13 5.49
CA LEU A 84 -3.01 13.89 4.27
C LEU A 84 -4.27 13.97 3.42
N LEU A 85 -5.17 13.01 3.54
CA LEU A 85 -6.28 12.76 2.62
C LEU A 85 -7.13 14.00 2.31
N ALA A 86 -7.44 14.81 3.32
CA ALA A 86 -8.28 16.00 3.14
C ALA A 86 -7.60 17.15 2.36
N GLN A 87 -6.29 17.09 2.17
CA GLN A 87 -5.50 18.16 1.56
C GLN A 87 -4.83 17.74 0.25
N ILE A 88 -5.08 16.51 -0.22
CA ILE A 88 -4.57 16.02 -1.50
C ILE A 88 -5.23 16.80 -2.64
N ASP A 89 -4.44 17.19 -3.62
CA ASP A 89 -4.92 17.79 -4.87
C ASP A 89 -5.46 16.70 -5.83
N TYR A 90 -6.61 16.14 -5.48
CA TYR A 90 -7.24 15.09 -6.29
C TYR A 90 -7.52 15.53 -7.72
N VAL A 91 -7.92 16.79 -7.93
CA VAL A 91 -8.23 17.33 -9.26
C VAL A 91 -6.96 17.42 -10.10
N GLY A 92 -5.87 17.96 -9.54
CA GLY A 92 -4.59 18.04 -10.24
C GLY A 92 -4.02 16.66 -10.55
N LEU A 93 -4.06 15.74 -9.58
CA LEU A 93 -3.61 14.35 -9.78
C LEU A 93 -4.44 13.62 -10.84
N GLN A 94 -5.78 13.73 -10.80
CA GLN A 94 -6.64 13.13 -11.82
C GLN A 94 -6.29 13.64 -13.21
N ARG A 95 -6.25 14.98 -13.39
CA ARG A 95 -5.92 15.61 -14.66
C ARG A 95 -4.58 15.18 -15.22
N ARG A 96 -3.58 15.00 -14.33
CA ARG A 96 -2.19 14.72 -14.74
C ARG A 96 -1.89 13.23 -14.92
N LEU A 97 -2.48 12.36 -14.09
CA LEU A 97 -2.09 10.96 -13.98
C LEU A 97 -3.11 9.98 -14.58
N LEU A 98 -4.39 10.37 -14.73
CA LEU A 98 -5.39 9.45 -15.26
C LEU A 98 -5.04 9.03 -16.69
N ASN A 99 -5.10 7.73 -16.94
CA ASN A 99 -4.73 7.09 -18.22
C ASN A 99 -3.24 7.27 -18.64
N GLN A 100 -2.38 7.64 -17.69
CA GLN A 100 -0.93 7.65 -17.94
C GLN A 100 -0.31 6.31 -17.53
N PRO A 101 0.75 5.87 -18.22
CA PRO A 101 1.44 4.61 -17.90
C PRO A 101 2.34 4.73 -16.67
N LEU A 102 1.81 5.25 -15.58
CA LEU A 102 2.49 5.43 -14.31
C LEU A 102 1.95 4.43 -13.30
N ALA A 103 2.83 3.71 -12.60
CA ALA A 103 2.48 2.80 -11.54
C ALA A 103 2.71 3.43 -10.16
N LEU A 104 1.62 3.66 -9.41
CA LEU A 104 1.67 4.06 -8.00
C LEU A 104 1.76 2.80 -7.13
N CYS A 105 2.89 2.60 -6.45
CA CYS A 105 3.25 1.35 -5.78
C CYS A 105 3.47 1.52 -4.28
N GLY A 106 2.77 0.70 -3.48
CA GLY A 106 2.91 0.64 -2.03
C GLY A 106 1.87 -0.28 -1.41
N HIS A 107 1.96 -0.51 -0.10
CA HIS A 107 0.99 -1.30 0.68
C HIS A 107 0.95 -0.81 2.14
N SER A 108 0.26 -1.53 3.03
CA SER A 108 0.14 -1.17 4.45
C SER A 108 -0.58 0.19 4.61
N ASP A 109 -0.03 1.15 5.37
CA ASP A 109 -0.60 2.51 5.53
C ASP A 109 -0.87 3.24 4.19
N PHE A 110 -0.12 2.87 3.14
CA PHE A 110 -0.33 3.40 1.79
C PHE A 110 -1.70 3.03 1.21
N THR A 111 -2.36 1.97 1.71
CA THR A 111 -3.72 1.59 1.36
C THR A 111 -4.71 2.76 1.48
N ALA A 112 -4.54 3.62 2.50
CA ALA A 112 -5.40 4.79 2.66
C ALA A 112 -5.34 5.74 1.47
N LEU A 113 -4.13 5.97 0.91
CA LEU A 113 -3.95 6.80 -0.30
C LEU A 113 -4.48 6.11 -1.55
N GLN A 114 -4.24 4.81 -1.69
CA GLN A 114 -4.70 4.02 -2.83
C GLN A 114 -6.22 4.07 -2.95
N LEU A 115 -6.92 3.83 -1.84
CA LEU A 115 -8.38 3.85 -1.81
C LEU A 115 -8.94 5.26 -2.00
N ALA A 116 -8.33 6.28 -1.41
CA ALA A 116 -8.75 7.66 -1.57
C ALA A 116 -8.58 8.15 -3.02
N LEU A 117 -7.46 7.83 -3.67
CA LEU A 117 -7.24 8.14 -5.09
C LEU A 117 -8.27 7.45 -5.97
N LEU A 118 -8.51 6.16 -5.74
CA LEU A 118 -9.50 5.40 -6.50
C LEU A 118 -10.91 6.00 -6.34
N ALA A 119 -11.30 6.33 -5.09
CA ALA A 119 -12.61 6.91 -4.80
C ALA A 119 -12.82 8.30 -5.42
N GLN A 120 -11.78 9.16 -5.36
CA GLN A 120 -11.90 10.56 -5.76
C GLN A 120 -11.57 10.83 -7.23
N THR A 121 -10.76 9.97 -7.83
CA THR A 121 -10.19 10.26 -9.17
C THR A 121 -10.35 9.11 -10.16
N GLY A 122 -10.65 7.91 -9.70
CA GLY A 122 -10.60 6.70 -10.53
C GLY A 122 -9.20 6.19 -10.82
N LEU A 123 -8.15 6.78 -10.22
CA LEU A 123 -6.76 6.32 -10.40
C LEU A 123 -6.56 4.95 -9.77
N VAL A 124 -6.12 4.01 -10.59
CA VAL A 124 -5.73 2.66 -10.16
C VAL A 124 -4.28 2.71 -9.65
N SER A 125 -4.00 1.92 -8.62
CA SER A 125 -2.68 1.79 -8.02
C SER A 125 -2.34 0.33 -7.74
N PHE A 126 -1.09 0.04 -7.39
CA PHE A 126 -0.61 -1.31 -7.15
C PHE A 126 -0.34 -1.52 -5.65
N SER A 127 -1.03 -2.49 -5.04
CA SER A 127 -0.61 -3.03 -3.75
C SER A 127 0.65 -3.86 -3.98
N ALA A 128 1.80 -3.22 -3.83
CA ALA A 128 3.07 -3.66 -4.39
C ALA A 128 4.21 -3.60 -3.36
N PRO A 129 5.34 -4.28 -3.59
CA PRO A 129 6.51 -4.18 -2.74
C PRO A 129 6.95 -2.73 -2.57
N MET A 130 7.46 -2.40 -1.38
CA MET A 130 8.03 -1.09 -1.04
C MET A 130 9.56 -1.15 -0.97
N LEU A 131 10.19 0.03 -1.03
CA LEU A 131 11.65 0.13 -1.13
C LEU A 131 12.37 -0.57 0.03
N ALA A 132 12.15 -0.13 1.27
CA ALA A 132 12.95 -0.61 2.42
C ALA A 132 12.62 -2.05 2.82
N GLY A 133 11.35 -2.42 2.86
CA GLY A 133 10.90 -3.72 3.37
C GLY A 133 11.04 -4.87 2.39
N ASN A 134 10.98 -4.60 1.09
CA ASN A 134 10.96 -5.62 0.05
C ASN A 134 12.19 -5.54 -0.85
N PHE A 135 12.40 -4.44 -1.59
CA PHE A 135 13.60 -4.29 -2.41
C PHE A 135 14.88 -4.24 -1.59
N GLY A 136 14.81 -3.69 -0.37
CA GLY A 136 15.90 -3.62 0.57
C GLY A 136 16.01 -4.80 1.54
N ALA A 137 15.15 -5.80 1.47
CA ALA A 137 15.22 -6.99 2.33
C ALA A 137 16.59 -7.68 2.23
N GLU A 138 17.06 -8.36 3.28
CA GLU A 138 18.32 -9.11 3.23
C GLU A 138 18.24 -10.21 2.18
N VAL A 139 17.14 -10.95 2.18
CA VAL A 139 16.81 -11.96 1.18
C VAL A 139 15.61 -11.47 0.39
N LEU A 140 15.76 -11.39 -0.92
CA LEU A 140 14.68 -11.01 -1.83
C LEU A 140 13.70 -12.18 -2.01
N SER A 141 12.43 -11.86 -2.11
CA SER A 141 11.40 -12.83 -2.50
C SER A 141 11.29 -12.86 -4.03
N ASP A 142 11.77 -13.93 -4.65
CA ASP A 142 11.65 -14.12 -6.09
C ASP A 142 10.19 -14.14 -6.55
N PHE A 143 9.30 -14.74 -5.74
CA PHE A 143 7.87 -14.71 -5.99
C PHE A 143 7.35 -13.27 -6.07
N THR A 144 7.67 -12.44 -5.08
CA THR A 144 7.20 -11.04 -5.02
C THR A 144 7.73 -10.23 -6.20
N LEU A 145 9.03 -10.34 -6.50
CA LEU A 145 9.64 -9.55 -7.57
C LEU A 145 9.18 -9.98 -8.95
N THR A 146 9.07 -11.28 -9.19
CA THR A 146 8.57 -11.82 -10.46
C THR A 146 7.16 -11.30 -10.76
N HIS A 147 6.24 -11.44 -9.80
CA HIS A 147 4.86 -10.99 -10.00
C HIS A 147 4.72 -9.47 -10.06
N PHE A 148 5.56 -8.72 -9.31
CA PHE A 148 5.60 -7.27 -9.41
C PHE A 148 5.94 -6.81 -10.82
N TRP A 149 7.05 -7.28 -11.38
CA TRP A 149 7.46 -6.89 -12.74
C TRP A 149 6.47 -7.39 -13.80
N GLN A 150 5.92 -8.56 -13.61
CA GLN A 150 4.88 -9.08 -14.51
C GLN A 150 3.63 -8.19 -14.49
N ALA A 151 3.18 -7.75 -13.32
CA ALA A 151 2.02 -6.88 -13.17
C ALA A 151 2.21 -5.51 -13.84
N LEU A 152 3.44 -5.01 -13.91
CA LEU A 152 3.75 -3.73 -14.56
C LEU A 152 3.97 -3.83 -16.07
N THR A 153 4.14 -5.03 -16.61
CA THR A 153 4.55 -5.23 -18.02
C THR A 153 3.56 -6.05 -18.84
N SER A 154 2.62 -6.73 -18.19
CA SER A 154 1.66 -7.61 -18.84
C SER A 154 0.22 -7.15 -18.59
N PRO A 155 -0.66 -7.28 -19.57
CA PRO A 155 -2.08 -6.92 -19.40
C PRO A 155 -2.82 -7.89 -18.45
N THR A 156 -2.26 -9.08 -18.24
CA THR A 156 -2.81 -10.13 -17.37
C THR A 156 -1.73 -10.71 -16.48
N VAL A 157 -2.08 -11.01 -15.25
CA VAL A 157 -1.20 -11.66 -14.28
C VAL A 157 -1.93 -12.85 -13.67
N ASN A 158 -1.26 -14.01 -13.65
CA ASN A 158 -1.75 -15.19 -12.95
C ASN A 158 -0.91 -15.39 -11.68
N VAL A 159 -1.56 -15.35 -10.53
CA VAL A 159 -0.91 -15.58 -9.24
C VAL A 159 -1.58 -16.77 -8.58
N GLY A 160 -0.80 -17.78 -8.23
CA GLY A 160 -1.28 -18.98 -7.54
C GLY A 160 -0.60 -19.13 -6.17
N TRP A 161 -1.37 -19.56 -5.18
CA TRP A 161 -0.86 -19.92 -3.86
C TRP A 161 -1.60 -21.15 -3.32
N ARG A 162 -1.02 -21.80 -2.31
CA ARG A 162 -1.70 -22.87 -1.59
C ARG A 162 -2.57 -22.27 -0.49
N SER A 163 -3.81 -22.75 -0.38
CA SER A 163 -4.73 -22.43 0.71
C SER A 163 -5.00 -23.69 1.53
N GLU A 164 -5.08 -23.55 2.86
CA GLU A 164 -5.50 -24.62 3.76
C GLU A 164 -7.02 -24.86 3.69
N THR A 165 -7.77 -23.84 3.30
CA THR A 165 -9.21 -23.88 3.12
C THR A 165 -9.57 -23.42 1.70
N PRO A 166 -9.26 -24.23 0.67
CA PRO A 166 -9.60 -23.87 -0.70
C PRO A 166 -11.11 -23.83 -0.88
N ASP A 167 -11.62 -22.78 -1.48
CA ASP A 167 -12.99 -22.70 -1.94
C ASP A 167 -13.05 -23.10 -3.43
N ALA A 168 -14.05 -23.90 -3.79
CA ALA A 168 -14.21 -24.41 -5.14
C ALA A 168 -15.16 -23.51 -5.95
N GLY A 169 -14.79 -22.23 -6.10
CA GLY A 169 -15.59 -21.27 -6.84
C GLY A 169 -14.76 -20.47 -7.84
N GLU A 170 -15.46 -19.87 -8.78
CA GLU A 170 -14.90 -18.89 -9.71
C GLU A 170 -15.70 -17.60 -9.61
N TRP A 171 -15.01 -16.50 -9.34
CA TRP A 171 -15.63 -15.19 -9.19
C TRP A 171 -14.93 -14.16 -10.08
N GLN A 172 -15.71 -13.28 -10.66
CA GLN A 172 -15.23 -12.16 -11.45
C GLN A 172 -15.74 -10.85 -10.84
N GLY A 173 -14.87 -9.86 -10.69
CA GLY A 173 -15.22 -8.55 -10.14
C GLY A 173 -14.01 -7.64 -10.06
N THR A 174 -14.25 -6.39 -9.68
CA THR A 174 -13.17 -5.42 -9.42
C THR A 174 -12.39 -5.84 -8.18
N LEU A 175 -11.09 -6.09 -8.36
CA LEU A 175 -10.17 -6.37 -7.24
C LEU A 175 -9.83 -5.07 -6.52
N TRP A 176 -10.07 -5.00 -5.21
CA TRP A 176 -9.76 -3.85 -4.38
C TRP A 176 -9.48 -4.25 -2.94
N GLY A 177 -8.96 -3.34 -2.15
CA GLY A 177 -8.69 -3.59 -0.73
C GLY A 177 -7.25 -3.32 -0.34
N GLY A 178 -6.70 -4.12 0.58
CA GLY A 178 -5.36 -4.02 1.16
C GLY A 178 -5.39 -4.16 2.67
N ASN A 179 -4.73 -3.24 3.40
CA ASN A 179 -4.65 -3.31 4.86
C ASN A 179 -6.02 -3.08 5.51
N LEU A 180 -6.46 -4.04 6.34
CA LEU A 180 -7.80 -4.07 6.94
C LEU A 180 -8.04 -2.87 7.86
N ALA A 181 -7.07 -2.50 8.70
CA ALA A 181 -7.20 -1.36 9.60
C ALA A 181 -7.36 -0.06 8.81
N MET A 182 -6.65 0.09 7.68
CA MET A 182 -6.79 1.26 6.82
C MET A 182 -8.15 1.31 6.12
N ILE A 183 -8.65 0.19 5.60
CA ILE A 183 -9.99 0.11 5.01
C ILE A 183 -11.03 0.54 6.05
N CYS A 184 -10.99 -0.04 7.25
CA CYS A 184 -11.92 0.30 8.33
C CYS A 184 -11.86 1.78 8.74
N SER A 185 -10.67 2.39 8.72
CA SER A 185 -10.49 3.81 9.07
C SER A 185 -11.16 4.76 8.07
N LEU A 186 -11.46 4.30 6.87
CA LEU A 186 -12.10 5.10 5.82
C LEU A 186 -13.63 4.94 5.76
N ILE A 187 -14.22 4.03 6.54
CA ILE A 187 -15.67 3.81 6.58
C ILE A 187 -16.38 5.11 6.99
N GLY A 188 -17.38 5.52 6.23
CA GLY A 188 -18.13 6.76 6.46
C GLY A 188 -17.43 8.02 5.95
N THR A 189 -16.32 7.90 5.26
CA THR A 189 -15.59 9.01 4.64
C THR A 189 -15.77 8.99 3.10
N PRO A 190 -15.53 10.11 2.41
CA PRO A 190 -15.57 10.15 0.95
C PRO A 190 -14.38 9.44 0.29
N TRP A 191 -13.40 8.96 1.05
CA TRP A 191 -12.18 8.31 0.56
C TRP A 191 -12.27 6.80 0.45
N LEU A 192 -13.36 6.18 0.91
CA LEU A 192 -13.60 4.76 0.70
C LEU A 192 -14.35 4.55 -0.61
N PRO A 193 -13.78 3.86 -1.61
CA PRO A 193 -14.50 3.53 -2.83
C PRO A 193 -15.63 2.56 -2.53
N GLN A 194 -16.69 2.66 -3.31
CA GLN A 194 -17.83 1.76 -3.21
C GLN A 194 -17.88 0.87 -4.45
N PHE A 195 -17.85 -0.43 -4.22
CA PHE A 195 -17.97 -1.43 -5.27
C PHE A 195 -19.13 -2.36 -4.95
N ASP A 196 -20.02 -2.50 -5.91
CA ASP A 196 -20.95 -3.62 -5.97
C ASP A 196 -20.29 -4.74 -6.78
N ASP A 197 -20.47 -5.97 -6.34
CA ASP A 197 -19.87 -7.16 -6.99
C ASP A 197 -18.33 -7.16 -7.06
N GLY A 198 -17.66 -6.49 -6.10
CA GLY A 198 -16.21 -6.48 -6.01
C GLY A 198 -15.61 -7.77 -5.44
N ILE A 199 -14.30 -7.91 -5.57
CA ILE A 199 -13.47 -8.90 -4.86
C ILE A 199 -12.60 -8.14 -3.87
N LEU A 200 -12.89 -8.29 -2.58
CA LEU A 200 -12.19 -7.58 -1.52
C LEU A 200 -10.98 -8.38 -1.04
N VAL A 201 -9.80 -7.78 -1.12
CA VAL A 201 -8.56 -8.33 -0.54
C VAL A 201 -8.30 -7.67 0.80
N ILE A 202 -8.07 -8.48 1.85
CA ILE A 202 -7.74 -7.98 3.18
C ILE A 202 -6.52 -8.69 3.76
N GLU A 203 -5.65 -7.92 4.39
CA GLU A 203 -4.50 -8.39 5.14
C GLU A 203 -4.26 -7.45 6.33
N ASP A 204 -3.52 -7.89 7.34
CA ASP A 204 -3.04 -6.99 8.40
C ASP A 204 -1.82 -7.54 9.11
N VAL A 205 -1.13 -6.68 9.86
CA VAL A 205 0.07 -7.01 10.64
C VAL A 205 -0.01 -6.39 12.03
N ASN A 206 0.41 -7.12 13.06
CA ASN A 206 0.45 -6.69 14.46
C ASN A 206 -0.93 -6.36 15.09
N GLU A 207 -2.02 -6.79 14.49
CA GLU A 207 -3.36 -6.67 15.07
C GLU A 207 -3.72 -7.93 15.90
N HIS A 208 -4.29 -7.71 17.08
CA HIS A 208 -4.80 -8.83 17.89
C HIS A 208 -6.04 -9.47 17.23
N PRO A 209 -6.26 -10.78 17.36
CA PRO A 209 -7.40 -11.47 16.77
C PRO A 209 -8.75 -10.81 17.05
N PHE A 210 -8.99 -10.33 18.27
CA PHE A 210 -10.22 -9.63 18.63
C PHE A 210 -10.37 -8.27 17.93
N ARG A 211 -9.25 -7.63 17.50
CA ARG A 211 -9.31 -6.40 16.70
C ARG A 211 -9.63 -6.71 15.25
N ILE A 212 -9.07 -7.79 14.72
CA ILE A 212 -9.38 -8.29 13.38
C ILE A 212 -10.87 -8.64 13.32
N GLU A 213 -11.39 -9.42 14.30
CA GLU A 213 -12.81 -9.76 14.40
C GLU A 213 -13.69 -8.50 14.45
N ARG A 214 -13.36 -7.52 15.29
CA ARG A 214 -14.10 -6.27 15.38
C ARG A 214 -14.12 -5.50 14.07
N MET A 215 -13.00 -5.45 13.34
CA MET A 215 -12.91 -4.79 12.04
C MET A 215 -13.74 -5.52 10.98
N LEU A 216 -13.76 -6.86 10.97
CA LEU A 216 -14.62 -7.65 10.10
C LEU A 216 -16.11 -7.43 10.39
N ILE A 217 -16.49 -7.38 11.68
CA ILE A 217 -17.85 -7.03 12.11
C ILE A 217 -18.21 -5.62 11.63
N GLN A 218 -17.29 -4.66 11.73
CA GLN A 218 -17.51 -3.29 11.24
C GLN A 218 -17.76 -3.27 9.72
N LEU A 219 -16.99 -4.02 8.93
CA LEU A 219 -17.22 -4.16 7.49
C LEU A 219 -18.58 -4.80 7.19
N GLN A 220 -18.99 -5.80 7.98
CA GLN A 220 -20.28 -6.44 7.85
C GLN A 220 -21.43 -5.47 8.16
N GLN A 221 -21.37 -4.81 9.32
CA GLN A 221 -22.41 -3.89 9.77
C GLN A 221 -22.56 -2.64 8.90
N SER A 222 -21.47 -2.21 8.25
CA SER A 222 -21.50 -1.11 7.28
C SER A 222 -21.98 -1.54 5.89
N GLY A 223 -22.35 -2.81 5.70
CA GLY A 223 -22.85 -3.36 4.44
C GLY A 223 -21.79 -3.57 3.36
N ILE A 224 -20.51 -3.37 3.69
CA ILE A 224 -19.41 -3.50 2.70
C ILE A 224 -19.27 -4.95 2.26
N LEU A 225 -19.26 -5.92 3.20
CA LEU A 225 -19.09 -7.32 2.86
C LEU A 225 -20.26 -7.85 2.02
N ALA A 226 -21.49 -7.43 2.31
CA ALA A 226 -22.69 -7.87 1.59
C ALA A 226 -22.70 -7.49 0.10
N ARG A 227 -21.90 -6.49 -0.28
CA ARG A 227 -21.76 -6.04 -1.68
C ARG A 227 -20.64 -6.72 -2.44
N GLN A 228 -19.87 -7.60 -1.80
CA GLN A 228 -18.76 -8.27 -2.45
C GLN A 228 -19.16 -9.65 -2.97
N ARG A 229 -18.62 -10.04 -4.12
CA ARG A 229 -18.74 -11.39 -4.67
C ARG A 229 -17.85 -12.38 -3.96
N ALA A 230 -16.66 -11.94 -3.58
CA ALA A 230 -15.69 -12.77 -2.88
C ALA A 230 -14.80 -11.91 -1.97
N ILE A 231 -14.19 -12.57 -0.98
CA ILE A 231 -13.19 -12.00 -0.10
C ILE A 231 -11.95 -12.87 -0.18
N ILE A 232 -10.82 -12.25 -0.50
CA ILE A 232 -9.52 -12.89 -0.45
C ILE A 232 -8.83 -12.48 0.85
N THR A 233 -8.60 -13.44 1.72
CA THR A 233 -7.83 -13.22 2.95
C THR A 233 -6.35 -13.47 2.69
N GLY A 234 -5.54 -12.42 2.80
CA GLY A 234 -4.10 -12.53 2.84
C GLY A 234 -3.59 -12.99 4.21
N SER A 235 -2.35 -12.67 4.51
CA SER A 235 -1.76 -13.04 5.80
C SER A 235 -2.15 -12.05 6.91
N PHE A 236 -2.48 -12.59 8.08
CA PHE A 236 -2.62 -11.85 9.33
C PHE A 236 -1.45 -12.22 10.23
N THR A 237 -0.34 -11.47 10.12
CA THR A 237 0.91 -11.82 10.78
C THR A 237 1.13 -11.06 12.08
N SER A 238 1.95 -11.64 12.97
CA SER A 238 2.27 -11.06 14.29
C SER A 238 1.04 -10.77 15.16
N SER A 239 -0.05 -11.51 14.95
CA SER A 239 -1.33 -11.40 15.65
C SER A 239 -1.43 -12.29 16.90
N ALA A 240 -0.31 -12.82 17.40
CA ALA A 240 -0.30 -13.68 18.56
C ALA A 240 -0.87 -12.99 19.80
N LEU A 241 -1.75 -13.71 20.51
CA LEU A 241 -2.23 -13.30 21.84
C LEU A 241 -1.00 -13.20 22.76
N ARG A 242 -0.63 -12.00 23.18
CA ARG A 242 0.28 -11.85 24.32
C ARG A 242 -0.44 -12.35 25.55
N ASP A 243 0.08 -13.42 26.15
CA ASP A 243 -0.46 -13.96 27.38
C ASP A 243 -0.41 -12.86 28.46
N ARG A 244 -1.58 -12.48 29.01
CA ARG A 244 -1.70 -11.44 30.05
C ARG A 244 -0.94 -11.79 31.34
N LYS A 245 -0.41 -13.01 31.46
CA LYS A 245 0.36 -13.45 32.64
C LYS A 245 1.75 -12.81 32.75
N SER A 246 2.29 -12.24 31.68
CA SER A 246 3.63 -11.61 31.71
C SER A 246 3.66 -10.15 32.15
N THR A 247 2.50 -9.54 32.47
CA THR A 247 2.41 -8.14 32.95
C THR A 247 2.05 -8.02 34.43
N ARG A 248 2.11 -9.10 35.20
CA ARG A 248 2.11 -9.03 36.66
C ARG A 248 3.54 -9.13 37.17
N LEU A 249 3.94 -8.09 37.87
CA LEU A 249 5.15 -7.86 38.65
C LEU A 249 6.07 -6.85 37.95
N ASN A 250 6.24 -5.64 38.46
CA ASN A 250 6.65 -5.42 39.84
C ASN A 250 5.99 -4.14 40.40
N SER A 251 5.23 -4.28 41.42
CA SER A 251 5.06 -3.30 42.48
C SER A 251 6.12 -3.55 43.52
#